data_14a0b6116594842cba230574592816a2
#
_entry.id   14a0b6116594842cba230574592816a2
#
_cell.length_a   1.000
_cell.length_b   1.000
_cell.length_c   1.000
_cell.angle_alpha   90.00
_cell.angle_beta   90.00
_cell.angle_gamma   90.00
#
_symmetry.space_group_name_H-M   'P 1'
#
loop_
_entity.id
_entity.type
_entity.pdbx_description
1 polymer ?
#
loop_
_entity_poly.entity_id
_entity_poly.type
_entity_poly.pdbx_seq_one_letter_code
_entity_poly.pdbx_strand_id
1 'polypeptide(L)'
;GTKISHLTYIGDSDVGKRVNFGCGTVTCNYDGKKKYRTTIGDDCFVGCNTNFVSPINVGDGVYIAAGSTITEDIPENSLSIARARQVNKEGWKDKRK
;
A
#
# COMPACT_ATOMS: atom_id res chain seq x y z
N GLY A 1 17.41 -7.93 -4.58
CA GLY A 1 16.67 -7.26 -5.17
C GLY A 1 15.33 -6.62 -4.90
N THR A 2 15.33 -5.55 -4.11
CA THR A 2 14.11 -4.74 -3.99
C THR A 2 13.98 -3.85 -5.20
N LYS A 3 12.73 -3.76 -5.74
CA LYS A 3 12.42 -2.92 -6.89
C LYS A 3 11.41 -1.86 -6.52
N ILE A 4 11.71 -0.62 -6.87
CA ILE A 4 10.85 0.52 -6.62
C ILE A 4 10.54 1.17 -7.96
N SER A 5 9.24 1.16 -8.33
CA SER A 5 8.78 1.69 -9.62
C SER A 5 8.69 3.22 -9.62
N HIS A 6 8.37 3.78 -10.77
CA HIS A 6 8.20 5.22 -10.95
C HIS A 6 7.06 5.78 -10.10
N LEU A 7 7.13 7.07 -9.76
CA LEU A 7 6.12 7.79 -8.99
C LEU A 7 5.84 7.15 -7.64
N THR A 8 6.87 6.63 -7.00
CA THR A 8 6.78 5.96 -5.70
C THR A 8 7.53 6.78 -4.65
N TYR A 9 6.92 6.94 -3.48
CA TYR A 9 7.56 7.62 -2.35
C TYR A 9 7.65 6.66 -1.16
N ILE A 10 8.87 6.36 -0.76
CA ILE A 10 9.14 5.50 0.38
C ILE A 10 9.98 6.30 1.38
N GLY A 11 9.31 6.89 2.37
CA GLY A 11 9.96 7.69 3.40
C GLY A 11 9.95 6.99 4.75
N ASP A 12 10.97 7.22 5.56
CA ASP A 12 11.10 6.71 6.93
C ASP A 12 10.73 5.24 7.04
N SER A 13 11.36 4.39 6.20
CA SER A 13 10.99 2.98 6.09
C SER A 13 12.19 2.05 6.20
N ASP A 14 11.95 0.88 6.79
CA ASP A 14 12.86 -0.25 6.75
C ASP A 14 12.26 -1.29 5.83
N VAL A 15 12.90 -1.51 4.68
CA VAL A 15 12.40 -2.41 3.65
C VAL A 15 13.30 -3.60 3.54
N GLY A 16 12.73 -4.79 3.59
CA GLY A 16 13.46 -6.04 3.47
C GLY A 16 13.98 -6.34 2.06
N LYS A 17 14.36 -7.58 1.86
CA LYS A 17 14.93 -8.06 0.59
C LYS A 17 13.83 -8.55 -0.34
N ARG A 18 14.05 -8.41 -1.64
CA ARG A 18 13.17 -8.93 -2.69
C ARG A 18 11.73 -8.40 -2.55
N VAL A 19 11.58 -7.13 -2.24
CA VAL A 19 10.30 -6.44 -2.20
C VAL A 19 10.07 -5.74 -3.53
N ASN A 20 8.88 -5.91 -4.10
CA ASN A 20 8.51 -5.24 -5.33
C ASN A 20 7.40 -4.22 -5.04
N PHE A 21 7.70 -2.95 -5.29
CA PHE A 21 6.72 -1.87 -5.16
C PHE A 21 6.16 -1.50 -6.52
N GLY A 22 4.85 -1.56 -6.67
CA GLY A 22 4.16 -1.02 -7.84
C GLY A 22 4.24 0.50 -7.87
N CYS A 23 4.07 1.10 -9.04
CA CYS A 23 4.14 2.56 -9.17
C CYS A 23 3.01 3.24 -8.38
N GLY A 24 3.27 4.45 -7.92
CA GLY A 24 2.30 5.23 -7.15
C GLY A 24 2.15 4.80 -5.69
N THR A 25 3.03 3.92 -5.19
CA THR A 25 3.03 3.56 -3.77
C THR A 25 3.59 4.69 -2.94
N VAL A 26 2.93 4.98 -1.81
CA VAL A 26 3.31 6.09 -0.93
C VAL A 26 3.28 5.63 0.52
N THR A 27 4.34 5.96 1.28
CA THR A 27 4.29 5.86 2.73
C THR A 27 3.84 7.20 3.28
N CYS A 28 2.67 7.24 3.91
CA CYS A 28 2.16 8.44 4.56
C CYS A 28 2.80 8.53 5.94
N ASN A 29 4.05 9.00 5.97
CA ASN A 29 4.91 8.91 7.15
C ASN A 29 4.93 10.17 8.02
N TYR A 30 4.19 11.20 7.63
CA TYR A 30 4.19 12.47 8.35
C TYR A 30 2.76 12.99 8.55
N ASP A 31 2.41 13.34 9.78
CA ASP A 31 1.07 13.81 10.13
C ASP A 31 0.99 15.33 10.31
N GLY A 32 2.06 16.05 9.98
CA GLY A 32 2.18 17.50 10.20
C GLY A 32 2.94 17.86 11.46
N LYS A 33 3.19 16.90 12.35
CA LYS A 33 3.94 17.12 13.59
C LYS A 33 5.05 16.10 13.78
N LYS A 34 4.75 14.80 13.58
CA LYS A 34 5.70 13.70 13.77
C LYS A 34 5.84 12.89 12.51
N LYS A 35 7.02 12.31 12.35
CA LYS A 35 7.27 11.31 11.32
C LYS A 35 7.12 9.92 11.94
N TYR A 36 6.54 9.03 11.18
CA TYR A 36 6.30 7.64 11.60
C TYR A 36 7.00 6.69 10.66
N ARG A 37 7.37 5.53 11.19
CA ARG A 37 8.15 4.57 10.45
C ARG A 37 7.29 3.43 9.94
N THR A 38 7.60 2.95 8.73
CA THR A 38 7.00 1.77 8.12
C THR A 38 8.06 0.68 8.02
N THR A 39 7.72 -0.54 8.42
CA THR A 39 8.59 -1.70 8.28
C THR A 39 7.95 -2.70 7.34
N ILE A 40 8.67 -3.12 6.31
CA ILE A 40 8.20 -4.09 5.34
C ILE A 40 9.19 -5.25 5.29
N GLY A 41 8.68 -6.45 5.52
CA GLY A 41 9.49 -7.66 5.55
C GLY A 41 10.01 -8.08 4.18
N ASP A 42 10.61 -9.27 4.14
CA ASP A 42 11.19 -9.83 2.91
C ASP A 42 10.13 -10.44 2.00
N ASP A 43 10.43 -10.52 0.72
CA ASP A 43 9.61 -11.24 -0.27
C ASP A 43 8.17 -10.73 -0.36
N CYS A 44 7.97 -9.42 -0.24
CA CYS A 44 6.66 -8.80 -0.34
C CYS A 44 6.39 -8.26 -1.73
N PHE A 45 5.12 -8.29 -2.13
CA PHE A 45 4.66 -7.63 -3.34
C PHE A 45 3.65 -6.54 -2.96
N VAL A 46 3.96 -5.30 -3.29
CA VAL A 46 3.09 -4.15 -3.01
C VAL A 46 2.47 -3.68 -4.32
N GLY A 47 1.17 -3.83 -4.44
CA GLY A 47 0.45 -3.44 -5.66
C GLY A 47 0.52 -1.94 -5.91
N CYS A 48 0.27 -1.54 -7.16
CA CYS A 48 0.32 -0.13 -7.56
C CYS A 48 -0.65 0.72 -6.75
N ASN A 49 -0.28 1.97 -6.51
CA ASN A 49 -1.12 2.95 -5.81
C ASN A 49 -1.53 2.50 -4.40
N THR A 50 -0.66 1.79 -3.72
CA THR A 50 -0.87 1.42 -2.33
C THR A 50 -0.38 2.56 -1.43
N ASN A 51 -1.19 2.90 -0.43
CA ASN A 51 -0.81 3.90 0.57
C ASN A 51 -0.65 3.21 1.92
N PHE A 52 0.49 3.45 2.56
CA PHE A 52 0.72 2.99 3.93
C PHE A 52 0.54 4.17 4.88
N VAL A 53 -0.40 4.05 5.80
CA VAL A 53 -0.58 5.07 6.85
C VAL A 53 0.30 4.67 8.02
N SER A 54 1.48 5.26 8.09
CA SER A 54 2.48 4.91 9.09
C SER A 54 2.06 5.35 10.50
N PRO A 55 2.44 4.63 11.55
CA PRO A 55 3.35 3.48 11.56
C PRO A 55 2.66 2.17 11.16
N ILE A 56 3.34 1.36 10.37
CA ILE A 56 2.83 0.07 9.90
C ILE A 56 3.97 -0.95 9.89
N ASN A 57 3.67 -2.17 10.29
CA ASN A 57 4.58 -3.30 10.20
C ASN A 57 3.97 -4.35 9.28
N VAL A 58 4.66 -4.65 8.19
CA VAL A 58 4.24 -5.67 7.21
C VAL A 58 5.17 -6.87 7.35
N GLY A 59 4.63 -8.04 7.61
CA GLY A 59 5.40 -9.27 7.75
C GLY A 59 6.01 -9.73 6.43
N ASP A 60 6.76 -10.82 6.47
CA ASP A 60 7.38 -11.40 5.28
C ASP A 60 6.34 -12.07 4.38
N GLY A 61 6.61 -12.11 3.09
CA GLY A 61 5.80 -12.85 2.15
C GLY A 61 4.39 -12.29 1.95
N VAL A 62 4.17 -11.02 2.20
CA VAL A 62 2.86 -10.39 2.09
C VAL A 62 2.62 -9.89 0.67
N TYR A 63 1.41 -10.10 0.18
CA TYR A 63 0.96 -9.60 -1.10
C TYR A 63 -0.13 -8.56 -0.85
N ILE A 64 0.07 -7.34 -1.33
CA ILE A 64 -0.89 -6.25 -1.14
C ILE A 64 -1.56 -5.92 -2.46
N ALA A 65 -2.89 -5.96 -2.49
CA ALA A 65 -3.66 -5.66 -3.69
C ALA A 65 -3.50 -4.18 -4.09
N ALA A 66 -3.45 -3.93 -5.40
CA ALA A 66 -3.32 -2.57 -5.93
C ALA A 66 -4.46 -1.67 -5.43
N GLY A 67 -4.14 -0.42 -5.16
CA GLY A 67 -5.12 0.57 -4.71
C GLY A 67 -5.52 0.44 -3.25
N SER A 68 -4.81 -0.36 -2.47
CA SER A 68 -5.11 -0.53 -1.04
C SER A 68 -4.59 0.63 -0.21
N THR A 69 -5.32 0.95 0.86
CA THR A 69 -4.84 1.88 1.89
C THR A 69 -4.67 1.11 3.19
N ILE A 70 -3.43 0.89 3.56
CA ILE A 70 -3.06 0.05 4.70
C ILE A 70 -2.99 0.90 5.97
N THR A 71 -3.84 0.59 6.93
CA THR A 71 -3.93 1.31 8.20
C THR A 71 -3.63 0.43 9.40
N GLU A 72 -3.45 -0.87 9.19
CA GLU A 72 -3.18 -1.84 10.25
C GLU A 72 -2.02 -2.73 9.83
N ASP A 73 -1.31 -3.27 10.81
CA ASP A 73 -0.21 -4.20 10.56
C ASP A 73 -0.71 -5.44 9.81
N ILE A 74 0.15 -6.00 8.97
CA ILE A 74 -0.20 -7.17 8.17
C ILE A 74 0.68 -8.35 8.62
N PRO A 75 0.06 -9.46 9.05
CA PRO A 75 0.82 -10.66 9.41
C PRO A 75 1.48 -11.29 8.19
N GLU A 76 2.54 -12.06 8.43
CA GLU A 76 3.29 -12.72 7.38
C GLU A 76 2.42 -13.64 6.51
N ASN A 77 2.82 -13.81 5.26
CA ASN A 77 2.20 -14.72 4.29
C ASN A 77 0.71 -14.44 4.04
N SER A 78 0.31 -13.18 4.12
CA SER A 78 -1.09 -12.76 3.92
C SER A 78 -1.27 -12.06 2.59
N LEU A 79 -2.49 -12.16 2.05
CA LEU A 79 -2.97 -11.26 1.01
C LEU A 79 -3.80 -10.18 1.70
N SER A 80 -3.41 -8.92 1.55
CA SER A 80 -4.14 -7.81 2.14
C SER A 80 -4.86 -7.00 1.06
N ILE A 81 -6.14 -6.79 1.26
CA ILE A 81 -6.99 -6.00 0.36
C ILE A 81 -7.70 -4.95 1.21
N ALA A 82 -7.35 -3.69 1.01
CA ALA A 82 -7.90 -2.60 1.82
C ALA A 82 -8.39 -1.49 0.91
N ARG A 83 -9.45 -1.78 0.19
CA ARG A 83 -10.07 -0.85 -0.76
C ARG A 83 -11.57 -1.08 -0.80
N ALA A 84 -12.32 -0.06 -1.22
CA ALA A 84 -13.77 -0.18 -1.38
C ALA A 84 -14.11 -1.19 -2.48
N ARG A 85 -15.18 -1.96 -2.25
CA ARG A 85 -15.68 -2.87 -3.25
C ARG A 85 -16.27 -2.07 -4.42
N GLN A 86 -16.00 -2.49 -5.65
CA GLN A 86 -16.53 -1.83 -6.82
C GLN A 86 -18.05 -1.89 -6.83
N VAL A 87 -18.68 -0.76 -7.11
CA VAL A 87 -20.12 -0.65 -7.25
C VAL A 87 -20.40 -0.01 -8.59
N ASN A 88 -21.19 -0.68 -9.42
CA ASN A 88 -21.62 -0.15 -10.70
C ASN A 88 -23.09 0.28 -10.60
N LYS A 89 -23.34 1.55 -10.84
CA LYS A 89 -24.70 2.09 -10.83
C LYS A 89 -25.18 2.20 -12.26
N GLU A 90 -25.82 1.16 -12.76
CA GLU A 90 -26.26 1.09 -14.13
C GLU A 90 -27.34 2.13 -14.41
N GLY A 91 -27.29 2.71 -15.61
CA GLY A 91 -28.26 3.74 -16.04
C GLY A 91 -28.10 5.07 -15.32
N TRP A 92 -27.08 5.23 -14.50
CA TRP A 92 -26.86 6.46 -13.72
C TRP A 92 -26.75 7.70 -14.59
N LYS A 93 -26.02 7.58 -15.70
CA LYS A 93 -25.80 8.70 -16.60
C LYS A 93 -27.11 9.17 -17.27
N ASP A 94 -28.00 8.22 -17.56
CA ASP A 94 -29.28 8.53 -18.19
C ASP A 94 -30.23 9.23 -17.23
N LYS A 95 -30.08 9.06 -15.95
CA LYS A 95 -30.89 9.70 -14.92
C LYS A 95 -30.39 11.10 -14.55
N ARG A 96 -29.18 11.42 -14.93
CA ARG A 96 -28.54 12.68 -14.61
C ARG A 96 -28.81 13.69 -15.70
N LYS A 97 -29.55 14.70 -15.40
CA LYS A 97 -29.89 15.78 -16.33
C LYS A 97 -29.49 17.14 -15.76
#